data_a7657b1365d1eab94c0b6cd2febbc4d4
#
_entry.id   a7657b1365d1eab94c0b6cd2febbc4d4
#
_cell.length_a   1.000
_cell.length_b   1.000
_cell.length_c   1.000
_cell.angle_alpha   90.00
_cell.angle_beta   90.00
_cell.angle_gamma   90.00
#
_symmetry.space_group_name_H-M   'P 1'
#
loop_
_entity.id
_entity.type
_entity.pdbx_description
1 polymer ?
#
loop_
_entity_poly.entity_id
_entity_poly.type
_entity_poly.pdbx_seq_one_letter_code
_entity_poly.pdbx_strand_id
1 'polypeptide(L)'
;MVKSLIRSAKPSLPGPEDIYRAVLSNGITVLARSNFNSPSISIGGYLPAGAIFESDEKLGLADFVAACLMRGTQTHSFDAIYNELESVGASMGFDSGVHNTSFGGRSLVEDLPLLLGLLSETMRTPTFPKAEVEKLRAQLLTGLALRAQDTSDMAAMAFDRMLFDGHPYSRPGDGFVETIQSITRKDMQEFHRLHFGPRGMVIAIVGAIDPKKAVDAVSRFLGGWQVPGQVRAKKMPPHKPVKKTIRHHHTLAGKSQSDLVIGMVGPQRNSSEYMPASLGNSVLGQFGMMGRIGEVVREKSGLAYYASSSMGAGIGPGSWEVNAGVNPKNLKKAIDLIEKELHRFVKDGVTKKELSDSQANFIGRLPLSLESNGGVVSALLSIERYELGLDYYHRYADMVRKVTRGDVLETARKFIDPDRLVISTAGP
;
A
#
# COMPACT_ATOMS: atom_id res chain seq x y z
N MET A 1 46.31 -7.16 -9.07
CA MET A 1 45.71 -7.01 -10.41
C MET A 1 44.24 -7.45 -10.40
N VAL A 2 43.37 -6.79 -9.61
CA VAL A 2 41.90 -7.09 -9.52
C VAL A 2 41.11 -5.78 -9.35
N LYS A 3 41.53 -4.70 -10.03
CA LYS A 3 40.86 -3.38 -9.91
C LYS A 3 40.09 -2.91 -11.16
N SER A 4 39.75 -3.78 -12.10
CA SER A 4 39.15 -3.32 -13.37
C SER A 4 37.88 -4.02 -13.86
N LEU A 5 37.11 -4.73 -12.99
CA LEU A 5 35.92 -5.44 -13.45
C LEU A 5 34.63 -5.00 -12.81
N ILE A 6 34.57 -3.92 -12.05
CA ILE A 6 33.30 -3.33 -11.62
C ILE A 6 33.14 -1.95 -12.25
N ARG A 7 32.93 -1.89 -13.56
CA ARG A 7 32.10 -0.83 -14.13
C ARG A 7 30.66 -1.20 -13.83
N SER A 8 30.20 -0.97 -12.62
CA SER A 8 28.78 -0.94 -12.35
C SER A 8 28.21 0.20 -13.19
N ALA A 9 27.59 -0.11 -14.31
CA ALA A 9 26.67 0.82 -14.93
C ALA A 9 25.73 1.28 -13.79
N LYS A 10 25.73 2.60 -13.49
CA LYS A 10 24.75 3.14 -12.54
C LYS A 10 23.39 2.62 -13.02
N PRO A 11 22.56 1.97 -12.16
CA PRO A 11 21.25 1.55 -12.59
C PRO A 11 20.56 2.77 -13.18
N SER A 12 20.18 2.71 -14.46
CA SER A 12 19.46 3.81 -15.09
C SER A 12 18.14 3.96 -14.40
N LEU A 13 17.78 5.19 -14.01
CA LEU A 13 16.44 5.47 -13.50
C LEU A 13 15.43 5.10 -14.61
N PRO A 14 14.30 4.46 -14.27
CA PRO A 14 13.28 4.16 -15.26
C PRO A 14 12.71 5.44 -15.85
N GLY A 15 12.63 5.50 -17.18
CA GLY A 15 12.21 6.68 -17.92
C GLY A 15 11.54 6.34 -19.26
N PRO A 16 11.12 7.38 -20.03
CA PRO A 16 10.42 7.19 -21.30
C PRO A 16 11.22 6.40 -22.34
N GLU A 17 12.55 6.42 -22.24
CA GLU A 17 13.48 5.77 -23.17
C GLU A 17 13.58 4.25 -22.96
N ASP A 18 13.28 3.75 -21.76
CA ASP A 18 13.43 2.33 -21.40
C ASP A 18 12.17 1.67 -20.84
N ILE A 19 11.11 2.46 -20.64
CA ILE A 19 9.78 1.94 -20.28
C ILE A 19 8.93 1.78 -21.56
N TYR A 20 8.60 0.55 -21.89
CA TYR A 20 7.66 0.28 -22.96
C TYR A 20 6.24 0.15 -22.39
N ARG A 21 5.35 1.07 -22.78
CA ARG A 21 3.94 1.08 -22.36
C ARG A 21 3.05 0.73 -23.54
N ALA A 22 2.20 -0.27 -23.37
CA ALA A 22 1.21 -0.70 -24.36
C ALA A 22 -0.17 -0.85 -23.70
N VAL A 23 -1.23 -0.67 -24.48
CA VAL A 23 -2.61 -0.98 -24.08
C VAL A 23 -3.15 -2.05 -25.03
N LEU A 24 -3.53 -3.19 -24.47
CA LEU A 24 -4.10 -4.30 -25.21
C LEU A 24 -5.55 -3.98 -25.64
N SER A 25 -6.04 -4.67 -26.66
CA SER A 25 -7.40 -4.49 -27.21
C SER A 25 -8.52 -4.70 -26.17
N ASN A 26 -8.27 -5.48 -25.12
CA ASN A 26 -9.20 -5.72 -24.03
C ASN A 26 -9.09 -4.71 -22.87
N GLY A 27 -8.20 -3.72 -22.98
CA GLY A 27 -8.05 -2.62 -22.03
C GLY A 27 -7.00 -2.85 -20.93
N ILE A 28 -6.21 -3.93 -20.97
CA ILE A 28 -5.07 -4.12 -20.07
C ILE A 28 -3.95 -3.18 -20.46
N THR A 29 -3.44 -2.38 -19.52
CA THR A 29 -2.20 -1.62 -19.67
C THR A 29 -1.02 -2.47 -19.27
N VAL A 30 -0.02 -2.57 -20.13
CA VAL A 30 1.22 -3.32 -19.89
C VAL A 30 2.39 -2.33 -19.87
N LEU A 31 3.18 -2.40 -18.81
CA LEU A 31 4.45 -1.67 -18.66
C LEU A 31 5.58 -2.69 -18.64
N ALA A 32 6.57 -2.55 -19.49
CA ALA A 32 7.70 -3.48 -19.56
C ALA A 32 9.03 -2.74 -19.59
N ARG A 33 10.02 -3.29 -18.88
CA ARG A 33 11.40 -2.78 -18.84
C ARG A 33 12.39 -3.92 -18.79
N SER A 34 13.43 -3.88 -19.61
CA SER A 34 14.50 -4.90 -19.62
C SER A 34 15.47 -4.71 -18.46
N ASN A 35 15.93 -5.84 -17.90
CA ASN A 35 17.09 -5.92 -17.04
C ASN A 35 17.81 -7.26 -17.27
N PHE A 36 18.83 -7.26 -18.12
CA PHE A 36 19.58 -8.47 -18.47
C PHE A 36 20.74 -8.79 -17.51
N ASN A 37 20.89 -8.03 -16.40
CA ASN A 37 21.92 -8.29 -15.40
C ASN A 37 21.61 -9.50 -14.50
N SER A 38 20.34 -9.96 -14.52
CA SER A 38 19.86 -11.14 -13.78
C SER A 38 18.91 -11.92 -14.68
N PRO A 39 18.94 -13.27 -14.70
CA PRO A 39 18.02 -14.10 -15.48
C PRO A 39 16.59 -14.08 -14.93
N SER A 40 16.34 -13.36 -13.85
CA SER A 40 15.04 -13.28 -13.17
C SER A 40 14.09 -12.32 -13.84
N ILE A 41 12.78 -12.59 -13.66
CA ILE A 41 11.68 -11.69 -13.99
C ILE A 41 10.85 -11.46 -12.75
N SER A 42 10.42 -10.21 -12.57
CA SER A 42 9.36 -9.83 -11.63
C SER A 42 8.17 -9.33 -12.42
N ILE A 43 7.00 -9.78 -12.03
CA ILE A 43 5.71 -9.26 -12.49
C ILE A 43 4.97 -8.66 -11.32
N GLY A 44 4.13 -7.69 -11.58
CA GLY A 44 3.20 -7.13 -10.60
C GLY A 44 2.09 -6.39 -11.31
N GLY A 45 0.98 -6.21 -10.64
CA GLY A 45 -0.14 -5.51 -11.25
C GLY A 45 -1.29 -5.30 -10.28
N TYR A 46 -2.35 -4.72 -10.80
CA TYR A 46 -3.59 -4.53 -10.09
C TYR A 46 -4.78 -4.48 -11.05
N LEU A 47 -5.94 -4.79 -10.52
CA LEU A 47 -7.22 -4.60 -11.20
C LEU A 47 -8.23 -3.96 -10.23
N PRO A 48 -9.24 -3.19 -10.72
CA PRO A 48 -10.16 -2.44 -9.88
C PRO A 48 -11.23 -3.35 -9.25
N ALA A 49 -10.84 -4.20 -8.31
CA ALA A 49 -11.69 -5.12 -7.56
C ALA A 49 -11.33 -5.07 -6.07
N GLY A 50 -11.57 -3.94 -5.41
CA GLY A 50 -11.23 -3.71 -4.01
C GLY A 50 -12.46 -3.58 -3.10
N ALA A 51 -12.20 -3.37 -1.82
CA ALA A 51 -13.21 -3.27 -0.76
C ALA A 51 -14.22 -2.11 -0.96
N ILE A 52 -13.94 -1.15 -1.84
CA ILE A 52 -14.89 -0.07 -2.19
C ILE A 52 -16.21 -0.61 -2.77
N PHE A 53 -16.22 -1.83 -3.28
CA PHE A 53 -17.41 -2.47 -3.84
C PHE A 53 -18.22 -3.26 -2.82
N GLU A 54 -17.71 -3.44 -1.62
CA GLU A 54 -18.39 -4.17 -0.56
C GLU A 54 -19.58 -3.40 0.01
N SER A 55 -20.57 -4.14 0.47
CA SER A 55 -21.59 -3.60 1.38
C SER A 55 -21.14 -3.74 2.84
N ASP A 56 -21.77 -3.00 3.75
CA ASP A 56 -21.42 -3.04 5.17
C ASP A 56 -21.63 -4.43 5.80
N GLU A 57 -22.56 -5.24 5.25
CA GLU A 57 -22.83 -6.61 5.70
C GLU A 57 -21.81 -7.63 5.20
N LYS A 58 -20.95 -7.26 4.24
CA LYS A 58 -19.99 -8.14 3.57
C LYS A 58 -18.56 -7.58 3.58
N LEU A 59 -18.21 -6.81 4.61
CA LEU A 59 -16.85 -6.30 4.76
C LEU A 59 -15.86 -7.47 4.85
N GLY A 60 -14.73 -7.35 4.15
CA GLY A 60 -13.72 -8.39 4.02
C GLY A 60 -13.94 -9.35 2.83
N LEU A 61 -15.00 -9.14 2.03
CA LEU A 61 -15.28 -10.00 0.87
C LEU A 61 -14.19 -9.92 -0.19
N ALA A 62 -13.69 -8.71 -0.50
CA ALA A 62 -12.65 -8.51 -1.50
C ALA A 62 -11.34 -9.18 -1.08
N ASP A 63 -10.97 -9.07 0.19
CA ASP A 63 -9.80 -9.73 0.75
C ASP A 63 -9.95 -11.26 0.74
N PHE A 64 -11.10 -11.77 1.18
CA PHE A 64 -11.39 -13.20 1.15
C PHE A 64 -11.36 -13.76 -0.27
N VAL A 65 -11.90 -13.04 -1.27
CA VAL A 65 -11.83 -13.44 -2.68
C VAL A 65 -10.38 -13.47 -3.15
N ALA A 66 -9.60 -12.42 -2.92
CA ALA A 66 -8.20 -12.33 -3.33
C ALA A 66 -7.37 -13.47 -2.73
N ALA A 67 -7.51 -13.75 -1.43
CA ALA A 67 -6.83 -14.84 -0.74
C ALA A 67 -7.25 -16.24 -1.23
N CYS A 68 -8.45 -16.37 -1.82
CA CYS A 68 -8.96 -17.62 -2.37
C CYS A 68 -8.57 -17.88 -3.83
N LEU A 69 -8.04 -16.90 -4.59
CA LEU A 69 -7.75 -17.08 -6.01
C LEU A 69 -6.79 -18.25 -6.29
N MET A 70 -5.82 -18.45 -5.41
CA MET A 70 -4.85 -19.55 -5.52
C MET A 70 -5.30 -20.87 -4.85
N ARG A 71 -6.54 -20.93 -4.35
CA ARG A 71 -7.04 -22.10 -3.61
C ARG A 71 -7.68 -23.17 -4.50
N GLY A 72 -7.69 -22.95 -5.81
CA GLY A 72 -8.16 -23.89 -6.81
C GLY A 72 -8.87 -23.21 -7.97
N THR A 73 -8.60 -23.74 -9.15
CA THR A 73 -9.12 -23.28 -10.44
C THR A 73 -9.89 -24.41 -11.10
N GLN A 74 -10.31 -24.21 -12.35
CA GLN A 74 -10.95 -25.27 -13.12
C GLN A 74 -10.01 -26.43 -13.46
N THR A 75 -8.70 -26.18 -13.58
CA THR A 75 -7.70 -27.17 -14.02
C THR A 75 -6.70 -27.55 -12.94
N HIS A 76 -6.48 -26.69 -11.93
CA HIS A 76 -5.49 -26.94 -10.87
C HIS A 76 -6.13 -26.90 -9.48
N SER A 77 -5.77 -27.89 -8.64
CA SER A 77 -6.02 -27.82 -7.20
C SER A 77 -5.07 -26.82 -6.51
N PHE A 78 -5.31 -26.51 -5.25
CA PHE A 78 -4.41 -25.73 -4.40
C PHE A 78 -2.98 -26.29 -4.43
N ASP A 79 -2.83 -27.58 -4.14
CA ASP A 79 -1.51 -28.22 -4.09
C ASP A 79 -0.83 -28.23 -5.48
N ALA A 80 -1.59 -28.39 -6.57
CA ALA A 80 -1.04 -28.39 -7.91
C ALA A 80 -0.46 -27.00 -8.28
N ILE A 81 -1.16 -25.91 -7.96
CA ILE A 81 -0.67 -24.54 -8.20
C ILE A 81 0.66 -24.31 -7.47
N TYR A 82 0.72 -24.68 -6.19
CA TYR A 82 1.94 -24.47 -5.40
C TYR A 82 3.08 -25.39 -5.84
N ASN A 83 2.80 -26.67 -6.12
CA ASN A 83 3.81 -27.61 -6.62
C ASN A 83 4.44 -27.15 -7.93
N GLU A 84 3.64 -26.62 -8.87
CA GLU A 84 4.17 -26.09 -10.14
C GLU A 84 5.06 -24.87 -9.92
N LEU A 85 4.64 -23.91 -9.08
CA LEU A 85 5.46 -22.73 -8.76
C LEU A 85 6.76 -23.13 -8.04
N GLU A 86 6.67 -23.97 -7.01
CA GLU A 86 7.81 -24.36 -6.20
C GLU A 86 8.82 -25.21 -6.99
N SER A 87 8.34 -26.04 -7.93
CA SER A 87 9.22 -26.89 -8.77
C SER A 87 10.22 -26.09 -9.59
N VAL A 88 9.91 -24.84 -9.93
CA VAL A 88 10.78 -23.93 -10.69
C VAL A 88 11.26 -22.73 -9.83
N GLY A 89 11.05 -22.76 -8.53
CA GLY A 89 11.43 -21.65 -7.63
C GLY A 89 10.67 -20.34 -7.88
N ALA A 90 9.54 -20.41 -8.57
CA ALA A 90 8.66 -19.28 -8.82
C ALA A 90 7.77 -18.98 -7.61
N SER A 91 7.25 -17.77 -7.54
CA SER A 91 6.25 -17.37 -6.55
C SER A 91 5.21 -16.44 -7.16
N MET A 92 3.98 -16.53 -6.67
CA MET A 92 2.87 -15.69 -7.06
C MET A 92 1.94 -15.46 -5.86
N GLY A 93 1.24 -14.34 -5.81
CA GLY A 93 0.26 -14.04 -4.77
C GLY A 93 -0.64 -12.88 -5.13
N PHE A 94 -1.71 -12.75 -4.36
CA PHE A 94 -2.72 -11.71 -4.47
C PHE A 94 -2.93 -11.05 -3.13
N ASP A 95 -3.29 -9.77 -3.18
CA ASP A 95 -3.64 -8.96 -2.02
C ASP A 95 -4.78 -8.00 -2.38
N SER A 96 -5.63 -7.67 -1.42
CA SER A 96 -6.74 -6.75 -1.63
C SER A 96 -6.55 -5.46 -0.85
N GLY A 97 -6.89 -4.35 -1.48
CA GLY A 97 -6.96 -3.04 -0.84
C GLY A 97 -8.31 -2.39 -1.10
N VAL A 98 -8.45 -1.14 -0.68
CA VAL A 98 -9.72 -0.43 -0.84
C VAL A 98 -10.12 -0.29 -2.31
N HIS A 99 -9.18 0.02 -3.20
CA HIS A 99 -9.47 0.29 -4.61
C HIS A 99 -9.31 -0.90 -5.53
N ASN A 100 -8.37 -1.76 -5.23
CA ASN A 100 -7.86 -2.75 -6.17
C ASN A 100 -7.53 -4.07 -5.48
N THR A 101 -7.67 -5.16 -6.21
CA THR A 101 -6.90 -6.37 -5.95
C THR A 101 -5.57 -6.23 -6.70
N SER A 102 -4.46 -6.40 -6.00
CA SER A 102 -3.11 -6.43 -6.51
C SER A 102 -2.59 -7.86 -6.62
N PHE A 103 -1.63 -8.07 -7.49
CA PHE A 103 -0.93 -9.34 -7.65
C PHE A 103 0.56 -9.10 -7.90
N GLY A 104 1.35 -10.08 -7.55
CA GLY A 104 2.78 -10.09 -7.80
C GLY A 104 3.30 -11.50 -7.99
N GLY A 105 4.45 -11.60 -8.66
CA GLY A 105 5.12 -12.89 -8.86
C GLY A 105 6.55 -12.70 -9.37
N ARG A 106 7.33 -13.75 -9.27
CA ARG A 106 8.71 -13.80 -9.77
C ARG A 106 9.05 -15.21 -10.24
N SER A 107 9.90 -15.26 -11.25
CA SER A 107 10.44 -16.52 -11.80
C SER A 107 11.78 -16.28 -12.51
N LEU A 108 12.38 -17.31 -13.04
CA LEU A 108 13.34 -17.16 -14.12
C LEU A 108 12.62 -16.81 -15.43
N VAL A 109 13.37 -16.28 -16.42
CA VAL A 109 12.78 -15.85 -17.70
C VAL A 109 12.16 -17.01 -18.46
N GLU A 110 12.75 -18.20 -18.37
CA GLU A 110 12.28 -19.44 -19.02
C GLU A 110 10.93 -19.91 -18.46
N ASP A 111 10.63 -19.60 -17.18
CA ASP A 111 9.41 -19.99 -16.47
C ASP A 111 8.31 -18.90 -16.53
N LEU A 112 8.55 -17.79 -17.22
CA LEU A 112 7.53 -16.73 -17.39
C LEU A 112 6.23 -17.27 -18.01
N PRO A 113 6.24 -18.20 -18.99
CA PRO A 113 5.01 -18.77 -19.51
C PRO A 113 4.19 -19.52 -18.46
N LEU A 114 4.82 -20.29 -17.57
CA LEU A 114 4.16 -20.96 -16.45
C LEU A 114 3.53 -19.93 -15.51
N LEU A 115 4.31 -18.93 -15.10
CA LEU A 115 3.86 -17.89 -14.18
C LEU A 115 2.66 -17.10 -14.74
N LEU A 116 2.70 -16.70 -16.01
CA LEU A 116 1.59 -16.00 -16.68
C LEU A 116 0.37 -16.91 -16.92
N GLY A 117 0.61 -18.18 -17.18
CA GLY A 117 -0.45 -19.19 -17.30
C GLY A 117 -1.25 -19.34 -16.02
N LEU A 118 -0.55 -19.59 -14.90
CA LEU A 118 -1.17 -19.69 -13.58
C LEU A 118 -1.83 -18.38 -13.14
N LEU A 119 -1.19 -17.23 -13.39
CA LEU A 119 -1.78 -15.92 -13.11
C LEU A 119 -3.10 -15.71 -13.88
N SER A 120 -3.09 -16.02 -15.18
CA SER A 120 -4.28 -15.92 -16.02
C SER A 120 -5.40 -16.83 -15.52
N GLU A 121 -5.07 -18.06 -15.18
CA GLU A 121 -6.04 -19.05 -14.74
C GLU A 121 -6.66 -18.71 -13.38
N THR A 122 -5.83 -18.36 -12.40
CA THR A 122 -6.29 -17.99 -11.05
C THR A 122 -7.17 -16.74 -11.06
N MET A 123 -6.91 -15.77 -11.97
CA MET A 123 -7.75 -14.58 -12.12
C MET A 123 -9.03 -14.82 -12.91
N ARG A 124 -9.05 -15.78 -13.84
CA ARG A 124 -10.19 -15.95 -14.77
C ARG A 124 -11.16 -17.04 -14.34
N THR A 125 -10.66 -18.11 -13.78
CA THR A 125 -11.42 -19.33 -13.54
C THR A 125 -11.23 -19.95 -12.15
N PRO A 126 -11.19 -19.13 -11.05
CA PRO A 126 -11.15 -19.67 -9.71
C PRO A 126 -12.46 -20.41 -9.41
N THR A 127 -12.38 -21.55 -8.74
CA THR A 127 -13.54 -22.38 -8.44
C THR A 127 -14.06 -22.20 -7.01
N PHE A 128 -13.29 -21.57 -6.14
CA PHE A 128 -13.60 -21.40 -4.72
C PHE A 128 -14.03 -22.74 -4.08
N PRO A 129 -13.17 -23.77 -4.02
CA PRO A 129 -13.55 -25.08 -3.49
C PRO A 129 -14.03 -24.98 -2.05
N LYS A 130 -15.15 -25.60 -1.71
CA LYS A 130 -15.78 -25.45 -0.39
C LYS A 130 -14.81 -25.75 0.76
N ALA A 131 -14.05 -26.82 0.67
CA ALA A 131 -13.09 -27.19 1.72
C ALA A 131 -12.01 -26.11 1.94
N GLU A 132 -11.46 -25.54 0.86
CA GLU A 132 -10.45 -24.51 0.92
C GLU A 132 -11.01 -23.16 1.39
N VAL A 133 -12.24 -22.81 0.99
CA VAL A 133 -12.95 -21.64 1.51
C VAL A 133 -13.14 -21.74 3.04
N GLU A 134 -13.62 -22.87 3.55
CA GLU A 134 -13.85 -23.03 4.99
C GLU A 134 -12.52 -23.09 5.78
N LYS A 135 -11.47 -23.69 5.23
CA LYS A 135 -10.13 -23.69 5.81
C LYS A 135 -9.57 -22.26 5.93
N LEU A 136 -9.69 -21.46 4.85
CA LEU A 136 -9.26 -20.06 4.86
C LEU A 136 -10.13 -19.21 5.79
N ARG A 137 -11.46 -19.42 5.81
CA ARG A 137 -12.36 -18.76 6.77
C ARG A 137 -11.88 -18.96 8.22
N ALA A 138 -11.55 -20.19 8.59
CA ALA A 138 -11.03 -20.47 9.93
C ALA A 138 -9.73 -19.71 10.25
N GLN A 139 -8.83 -19.59 9.25
CA GLN A 139 -7.60 -18.81 9.38
C GLN A 139 -7.90 -17.30 9.57
N LEU A 140 -8.81 -16.74 8.75
CA LEU A 140 -9.22 -15.33 8.86
C LEU A 140 -9.87 -15.04 10.21
N LEU A 141 -10.78 -15.90 10.68
CA LEU A 141 -11.41 -15.74 12.00
C LEU A 141 -10.38 -15.79 13.15
N THR A 142 -9.36 -16.62 13.03
CA THR A 142 -8.26 -16.64 13.99
C THR A 142 -7.45 -15.33 13.95
N GLY A 143 -7.14 -14.81 12.77
CA GLY A 143 -6.50 -13.50 12.60
C GLY A 143 -7.31 -12.37 13.22
N LEU A 144 -8.62 -12.33 12.97
CA LEU A 144 -9.53 -11.34 13.54
C LEU A 144 -9.61 -11.42 15.09
N ALA A 145 -9.57 -12.62 15.65
CA ALA A 145 -9.52 -12.81 17.10
C ALA A 145 -8.21 -12.29 17.72
N LEU A 146 -7.08 -12.46 17.03
CA LEU A 146 -5.78 -11.89 17.44
C LEU A 146 -5.81 -10.36 17.32
N ARG A 147 -6.30 -9.82 16.19
CA ARG A 147 -6.47 -8.37 15.99
C ARG A 147 -7.29 -7.72 17.09
N ALA A 148 -8.39 -8.35 17.50
CA ALA A 148 -9.25 -7.84 18.58
C ALA A 148 -8.53 -7.76 19.96
N GLN A 149 -7.36 -8.38 20.10
CA GLN A 149 -6.52 -8.33 21.27
C GLN A 149 -5.27 -7.45 21.09
N ASP A 150 -5.08 -6.85 19.93
CA ASP A 150 -3.95 -5.96 19.66
C ASP A 150 -4.31 -4.50 19.90
N THR A 151 -3.57 -3.83 20.79
CA THR A 151 -3.86 -2.43 21.15
C THR A 151 -3.55 -1.46 20.02
N SER A 152 -2.55 -1.75 19.17
CA SER A 152 -2.21 -0.92 18.01
C SER A 152 -3.29 -1.00 16.94
N ASP A 153 -3.73 -2.23 16.60
CA ASP A 153 -4.78 -2.46 15.61
C ASP A 153 -6.11 -1.82 16.04
N MET A 154 -6.50 -2.00 17.31
CA MET A 154 -7.75 -1.44 17.83
C MET A 154 -7.72 0.10 17.89
N ALA A 155 -6.57 0.70 18.20
CA ALA A 155 -6.41 2.15 18.14
C ALA A 155 -6.50 2.66 16.69
N ALA A 156 -5.83 1.98 15.74
CA ALA A 156 -5.84 2.36 14.33
C ALA A 156 -7.23 2.22 13.69
N MET A 157 -7.93 1.11 13.92
CA MET A 157 -9.31 0.92 13.41
C MET A 157 -10.29 1.98 13.93
N ALA A 158 -10.20 2.32 15.21
CA ALA A 158 -11.05 3.35 15.79
C ALA A 158 -10.68 4.75 15.25
N PHE A 159 -9.40 5.01 15.00
CA PHE A 159 -8.91 6.22 14.36
C PHE A 159 -9.48 6.36 12.94
N ASP A 160 -9.31 5.35 12.08
CA ASP A 160 -9.82 5.38 10.70
C ASP A 160 -11.34 5.55 10.65
N ARG A 161 -12.07 4.87 11.52
CA ARG A 161 -13.52 5.01 11.65
C ARG A 161 -13.94 6.44 11.98
N MET A 162 -13.21 7.14 12.84
CA MET A 162 -13.52 8.51 13.21
C MET A 162 -13.06 9.52 12.16
N LEU A 163 -11.86 9.31 11.60
CA LEU A 163 -11.27 10.21 10.63
C LEU A 163 -12.05 10.22 9.31
N PHE A 164 -12.50 9.04 8.89
CA PHE A 164 -13.18 8.81 7.61
C PHE A 164 -14.66 8.44 7.79
N ASP A 165 -15.35 9.02 8.76
CA ASP A 165 -16.76 8.69 9.05
C ASP A 165 -17.66 8.72 7.81
N GLY A 166 -18.28 7.57 7.52
CA GLY A 166 -19.14 7.34 6.35
C GLY A 166 -18.40 7.27 5.01
N HIS A 167 -17.07 7.22 5.01
CA HIS A 167 -16.25 7.06 3.81
C HIS A 167 -15.70 5.62 3.71
N PRO A 168 -15.45 5.07 2.53
CA PRO A 168 -14.90 3.70 2.39
C PRO A 168 -13.59 3.46 3.15
N TYR A 169 -12.78 4.47 3.39
CA TYR A 169 -11.54 4.35 4.18
C TYR A 169 -11.75 4.13 5.68
N SER A 170 -12.98 4.29 6.18
CA SER A 170 -13.31 3.95 7.58
C SER A 170 -13.53 2.45 7.81
N ARG A 171 -13.55 1.64 6.75
CA ARG A 171 -13.89 0.21 6.78
C ARG A 171 -12.61 -0.63 6.85
N PRO A 172 -12.53 -1.60 7.78
CA PRO A 172 -11.39 -2.52 7.79
C PRO A 172 -11.47 -3.45 6.57
N GLY A 173 -10.36 -3.55 5.81
CA GLY A 173 -10.32 -4.36 4.59
C GLY A 173 -10.49 -5.86 4.81
N ASP A 174 -10.11 -6.35 5.99
CA ASP A 174 -10.26 -7.75 6.42
C ASP A 174 -11.59 -8.05 7.13
N GLY A 175 -12.49 -7.05 7.22
CA GLY A 175 -13.85 -7.20 7.78
C GLY A 175 -13.90 -7.40 9.29
N PHE A 176 -14.97 -8.05 9.72
CA PHE A 176 -15.26 -8.41 11.10
C PHE A 176 -15.63 -9.90 11.21
N VAL A 177 -15.62 -10.45 12.42
CA VAL A 177 -15.97 -11.85 12.67
C VAL A 177 -17.35 -12.17 12.06
N GLU A 178 -18.34 -11.32 12.29
CA GLU A 178 -19.71 -11.48 11.83
C GLU A 178 -19.82 -11.43 10.30
N THR A 179 -19.09 -10.50 9.67
CA THR A 179 -19.11 -10.36 8.20
C THR A 179 -18.39 -11.54 7.53
N ILE A 180 -17.21 -11.93 8.01
CA ILE A 180 -16.47 -13.10 7.50
C ILE A 180 -17.28 -14.41 7.67
N GLN A 181 -17.99 -14.57 8.78
CA GLN A 181 -18.91 -15.72 8.98
C GLN A 181 -20.07 -15.70 8.00
N SER A 182 -20.60 -14.52 7.65
CA SER A 182 -21.77 -14.36 6.77
C SER A 182 -21.44 -14.50 5.28
N ILE A 183 -20.18 -14.30 4.86
CA ILE A 183 -19.77 -14.40 3.46
C ILE A 183 -19.91 -15.84 2.98
N THR A 184 -20.70 -16.03 1.93
CA THR A 184 -20.91 -17.33 1.30
C THR A 184 -20.01 -17.51 0.07
N ARG A 185 -19.82 -18.75 -0.35
CA ARG A 185 -19.16 -19.06 -1.62
C ARG A 185 -19.85 -18.37 -2.81
N LYS A 186 -21.19 -18.21 -2.76
CA LYS A 186 -21.96 -17.51 -3.79
C LYS A 186 -21.61 -16.01 -3.83
N ASP A 187 -21.43 -15.37 -2.68
CA ASP A 187 -21.01 -13.97 -2.60
C ASP A 187 -19.62 -13.80 -3.23
N MET A 188 -18.67 -14.72 -2.98
CA MET A 188 -17.34 -14.71 -3.57
C MET A 188 -17.38 -14.87 -5.09
N GLN A 189 -18.17 -15.82 -5.58
CA GLN A 189 -18.35 -16.04 -7.03
C GLN A 189 -18.97 -14.84 -7.72
N GLU A 190 -19.96 -14.21 -7.10
CA GLU A 190 -20.62 -13.02 -7.64
C GLU A 190 -19.70 -11.80 -7.63
N PHE A 191 -18.95 -11.57 -6.54
CA PHE A 191 -17.95 -10.51 -6.48
C PHE A 191 -16.89 -10.68 -7.57
N HIS A 192 -16.35 -11.89 -7.72
CA HIS A 192 -15.40 -12.22 -8.77
C HIS A 192 -16.00 -11.97 -10.17
N ARG A 193 -17.19 -12.48 -10.45
CA ARG A 193 -17.87 -12.32 -11.75
C ARG A 193 -18.08 -10.85 -12.14
N LEU A 194 -18.38 -9.99 -11.17
CA LEU A 194 -18.70 -8.58 -11.41
C LEU A 194 -17.46 -7.70 -11.51
N HIS A 195 -16.41 -7.99 -10.74
CA HIS A 195 -15.31 -7.05 -10.56
C HIS A 195 -13.99 -7.52 -11.16
N PHE A 196 -13.75 -8.83 -11.31
CA PHE A 196 -12.53 -9.33 -11.93
C PHE A 196 -12.67 -9.31 -13.45
N GLY A 197 -11.78 -8.56 -14.10
CA GLY A 197 -11.77 -8.42 -15.54
C GLY A 197 -10.64 -7.54 -16.05
N PRO A 198 -10.44 -7.49 -17.38
CA PRO A 198 -9.29 -6.83 -17.98
C PRO A 198 -9.36 -5.30 -17.95
N ARG A 199 -10.55 -4.71 -17.87
CA ARG A 199 -10.70 -3.25 -17.93
C ARG A 199 -10.14 -2.57 -16.67
N GLY A 200 -9.19 -1.66 -16.87
CA GLY A 200 -8.50 -0.97 -15.78
C GLY A 200 -7.41 -1.80 -15.11
N MET A 201 -7.14 -3.01 -15.63
CA MET A 201 -6.00 -3.81 -15.18
C MET A 201 -4.70 -3.18 -15.69
N VAL A 202 -3.72 -3.11 -14.81
CA VAL A 202 -2.35 -2.74 -15.12
C VAL A 202 -1.43 -3.87 -14.71
N ILE A 203 -0.48 -4.24 -15.58
CA ILE A 203 0.57 -5.20 -15.31
C ILE A 203 1.93 -4.61 -15.68
N ALA A 204 2.90 -4.75 -14.80
CA ALA A 204 4.29 -4.37 -15.05
C ALA A 204 5.17 -5.63 -15.06
N ILE A 205 6.10 -5.71 -16.00
CA ILE A 205 7.08 -6.82 -16.13
C ILE A 205 8.47 -6.20 -16.23
N VAL A 206 9.36 -6.63 -15.36
CA VAL A 206 10.77 -6.19 -15.34
C VAL A 206 11.69 -7.40 -15.22
N GLY A 207 12.71 -7.48 -16.07
CA GLY A 207 13.71 -8.56 -16.01
C GLY A 207 14.38 -8.86 -17.34
N ALA A 208 14.90 -10.08 -17.48
CA ALA A 208 15.71 -10.53 -18.62
C ALA A 208 14.87 -10.82 -19.87
N ILE A 209 14.03 -9.90 -20.27
CA ILE A 209 13.15 -10.03 -21.44
C ILE A 209 13.11 -8.74 -22.24
N ASP A 210 13.03 -8.85 -23.56
CA ASP A 210 12.73 -7.72 -24.42
C ASP A 210 11.32 -7.17 -24.12
N PRO A 211 11.13 -5.84 -24.02
CA PRO A 211 9.85 -5.26 -23.60
C PRO A 211 8.68 -5.60 -24.53
N LYS A 212 8.90 -5.71 -25.86
CA LYS A 212 7.86 -6.11 -26.81
C LYS A 212 7.47 -7.56 -26.60
N LYS A 213 8.48 -8.44 -26.38
CA LYS A 213 8.21 -9.84 -26.07
C LYS A 213 7.46 -10.01 -24.75
N ALA A 214 7.71 -9.16 -23.76
CA ALA A 214 6.94 -9.14 -22.51
C ALA A 214 5.47 -8.79 -22.76
N VAL A 215 5.20 -7.77 -23.60
CA VAL A 215 3.83 -7.41 -24.00
C VAL A 215 3.16 -8.53 -24.79
N ASP A 216 3.89 -9.17 -25.72
CA ASP A 216 3.37 -10.30 -26.49
C ASP A 216 3.02 -11.49 -25.58
N ALA A 217 3.86 -11.77 -24.58
CA ALA A 217 3.58 -12.82 -23.58
C ALA A 217 2.30 -12.50 -22.78
N VAL A 218 2.13 -11.27 -22.27
CA VAL A 218 0.89 -10.87 -21.58
C VAL A 218 -0.31 -10.98 -22.53
N SER A 219 -0.18 -10.52 -23.77
CA SER A 219 -1.24 -10.59 -24.79
C SER A 219 -1.66 -12.04 -25.08
N ARG A 220 -0.70 -12.96 -25.12
CA ARG A 220 -0.95 -14.40 -25.34
C ARG A 220 -1.80 -15.01 -24.25
N PHE A 221 -1.53 -14.71 -22.97
CA PHE A 221 -2.22 -15.32 -21.83
C PHE A 221 -3.48 -14.56 -21.37
N LEU A 222 -3.48 -13.24 -21.50
CA LEU A 222 -4.53 -12.37 -20.97
C LEU A 222 -5.28 -11.55 -22.04
N GLY A 223 -4.75 -11.43 -23.25
CA GLY A 223 -5.34 -10.59 -24.30
C GLY A 223 -6.73 -11.04 -24.77
N GLY A 224 -7.00 -12.35 -24.72
CA GLY A 224 -8.33 -12.91 -25.00
C GLY A 224 -9.33 -12.84 -23.84
N TRP A 225 -8.94 -12.31 -22.69
CA TRP A 225 -9.85 -12.17 -21.54
C TRP A 225 -10.87 -11.08 -21.78
N GLN A 226 -12.15 -11.42 -21.73
CA GLN A 226 -13.26 -10.51 -21.86
C GLN A 226 -14.30 -10.77 -20.78
N VAL A 227 -14.80 -9.74 -20.16
CA VAL A 227 -15.87 -9.80 -19.16
C VAL A 227 -16.93 -8.75 -19.52
N PRO A 228 -17.95 -9.15 -20.33
CA PRO A 228 -19.03 -8.29 -20.77
C PRO A 228 -19.76 -7.72 -19.61
N GLY A 229 -19.87 -7.01 -18.91
CA GLY A 229 -20.57 -6.61 -17.67
C GLY A 229 -19.65 -6.33 -16.48
N GLN A 230 -18.31 -6.34 -16.68
CA GLN A 230 -17.39 -5.90 -15.65
C GLN A 230 -17.77 -4.49 -15.14
N VAL A 231 -17.98 -4.39 -13.83
CA VAL A 231 -18.31 -3.12 -13.19
C VAL A 231 -17.13 -2.15 -13.30
N ARG A 232 -17.44 -0.89 -13.60
CA ARG A 232 -16.41 0.15 -13.69
C ARG A 232 -15.88 0.53 -12.31
N ALA A 233 -14.63 1.00 -12.25
CA ALA A 233 -14.04 1.54 -11.04
C ALA A 233 -14.96 2.61 -10.42
N LYS A 234 -15.17 2.51 -9.11
CA LYS A 234 -15.99 3.45 -8.34
C LYS A 234 -15.18 4.70 -8.04
N LYS A 235 -15.78 5.87 -8.22
CA LYS A 235 -15.18 7.12 -7.75
C LYS A 235 -15.28 7.17 -6.22
N MET A 236 -14.21 7.64 -5.59
CA MET A 236 -14.25 7.89 -4.16
C MET A 236 -15.15 9.09 -3.84
N PRO A 237 -16.03 8.97 -2.85
CA PRO A 237 -16.75 10.12 -2.32
C PRO A 237 -15.77 11.09 -1.63
N PRO A 238 -16.12 12.38 -1.49
CA PRO A 238 -15.34 13.29 -0.67
C PRO A 238 -15.44 12.89 0.82
N HIS A 239 -14.32 13.00 1.54
CA HIS A 239 -14.34 12.83 3.00
C HIS A 239 -14.96 14.05 3.69
N LYS A 240 -15.53 13.84 4.87
CA LYS A 240 -16.04 14.94 5.72
C LYS A 240 -14.89 15.50 6.56
N PRO A 241 -14.70 16.83 6.63
CA PRO A 241 -13.68 17.41 7.48
C PRO A 241 -14.03 17.24 8.97
N VAL A 242 -13.02 16.98 9.78
CA VAL A 242 -13.13 16.96 11.23
C VAL A 242 -13.32 18.40 11.73
N LYS A 243 -14.41 18.67 12.47
CA LYS A 243 -14.79 20.03 12.92
C LYS A 243 -14.25 20.40 14.30
N LYS A 244 -13.92 19.43 15.13
CA LYS A 244 -13.38 19.57 16.48
C LYS A 244 -12.54 18.35 16.82
N THR A 245 -11.66 18.46 17.81
CA THR A 245 -10.91 17.28 18.30
C THR A 245 -11.88 16.19 18.79
N ILE A 246 -11.69 14.99 18.28
CA ILE A 246 -12.44 13.78 18.65
C ILE A 246 -11.48 12.87 19.40
N ARG A 247 -11.90 12.36 20.57
CA ARG A 247 -11.11 11.43 21.39
C ARG A 247 -11.91 10.16 21.62
N HIS A 248 -11.24 9.02 21.48
CA HIS A 248 -11.80 7.70 21.77
C HIS A 248 -10.77 6.85 22.48
N HIS A 249 -11.23 6.06 23.45
CA HIS A 249 -10.42 5.03 24.10
C HIS A 249 -11.11 3.68 23.97
N HIS A 250 -10.38 2.71 23.43
CA HIS A 250 -10.81 1.32 23.38
C HIS A 250 -10.18 0.55 24.52
N THR A 251 -11.01 0.11 25.48
CA THR A 251 -10.54 -0.60 26.66
C THR A 251 -10.20 -2.05 26.34
N LEU A 252 -8.96 -2.45 26.56
CA LEU A 252 -8.46 -3.82 26.48
C LEU A 252 -7.83 -4.20 27.81
N ALA A 253 -8.60 -4.90 28.64
CA ALA A 253 -8.14 -5.31 29.98
C ALA A 253 -6.91 -6.24 29.91
N GLY A 254 -6.05 -6.15 30.93
CA GLY A 254 -4.89 -7.03 31.07
C GLY A 254 -3.69 -6.68 30.18
N LYS A 255 -3.74 -5.58 29.42
CA LYS A 255 -2.61 -5.12 28.60
C LYS A 255 -1.62 -4.31 29.45
N SER A 256 -0.32 -4.47 29.17
CA SER A 256 0.76 -3.71 29.81
C SER A 256 1.15 -2.44 29.04
N GLN A 257 0.62 -2.27 27.82
CA GLN A 257 0.86 -1.15 26.91
C GLN A 257 -0.47 -0.51 26.51
N SER A 258 -0.44 0.78 26.28
CA SER A 258 -1.46 1.50 25.53
C SER A 258 -0.85 2.02 24.24
N ASP A 259 -1.55 1.80 23.14
CA ASP A 259 -1.21 2.37 21.85
C ASP A 259 -2.14 3.54 21.52
N LEU A 260 -1.59 4.51 20.81
CA LEU A 260 -2.29 5.71 20.40
C LEU A 260 -2.03 6.04 18.94
N VAL A 261 -3.05 6.57 18.29
CA VAL A 261 -3.01 7.18 16.96
C VAL A 261 -3.59 8.58 17.04
N ILE A 262 -2.83 9.57 16.61
CA ILE A 262 -3.25 10.98 16.57
C ILE A 262 -3.03 11.50 15.17
N GLY A 263 -4.05 12.08 14.55
CA GLY A 263 -3.84 12.57 13.19
C GLY A 263 -5.05 13.26 12.58
N MET A 264 -4.90 13.50 11.29
CA MET A 264 -5.85 14.18 10.42
C MET A 264 -5.74 13.66 8.99
N VAL A 265 -6.60 14.15 8.11
CA VAL A 265 -6.52 13.81 6.68
C VAL A 265 -5.33 14.54 6.04
N GLY A 266 -4.49 13.79 5.33
CA GLY A 266 -3.34 14.29 4.59
C GLY A 266 -3.62 14.50 3.09
N PRO A 267 -2.59 14.86 2.30
CA PRO A 267 -2.72 15.08 0.86
C PRO A 267 -2.88 13.78 0.07
N GLN A 268 -3.44 13.91 -1.15
CA GLN A 268 -3.43 12.82 -2.13
C GLN A 268 -2.05 12.64 -2.76
N ARG A 269 -1.77 11.43 -3.28
CA ARG A 269 -0.46 11.08 -3.86
C ARG A 269 -0.06 11.90 -5.08
N ASN A 270 -1.02 12.30 -5.90
CA ASN A 270 -0.78 13.08 -7.13
C ASN A 270 -0.97 14.59 -6.94
N SER A 271 -1.15 15.07 -5.70
CA SER A 271 -1.26 16.50 -5.43
C SER A 271 0.11 17.20 -5.35
N SER A 272 0.13 18.51 -5.60
CA SER A 272 1.33 19.35 -5.47
C SER A 272 1.89 19.38 -4.05
N GLU A 273 1.03 19.19 -3.06
CA GLU A 273 1.38 19.20 -1.64
C GLU A 273 2.04 17.88 -1.17
N TYR A 274 1.95 16.81 -1.98
CA TYR A 274 2.49 15.52 -1.57
C TYR A 274 3.98 15.54 -1.25
N MET A 275 4.82 16.18 -2.09
CA MET A 275 6.26 16.20 -1.87
C MET A 275 6.64 17.06 -0.66
N PRO A 276 6.14 18.30 -0.49
CA PRO A 276 6.35 19.06 0.74
C PRO A 276 5.87 18.34 2.00
N ALA A 277 4.68 17.72 1.96
CA ALA A 277 4.16 16.93 3.08
C ALA A 277 5.06 15.73 3.41
N SER A 278 5.54 15.00 2.40
CA SER A 278 6.42 13.84 2.58
C SER A 278 7.75 14.21 3.24
N LEU A 279 8.37 15.31 2.79
CA LEU A 279 9.60 15.82 3.41
C LEU A 279 9.33 16.35 4.83
N GLY A 280 8.20 17.03 5.04
CA GLY A 280 7.76 17.47 6.37
C GLY A 280 7.50 16.29 7.32
N ASN A 281 6.81 15.26 6.86
CA ASN A 281 6.56 14.05 7.63
C ASN A 281 7.86 13.31 7.98
N SER A 282 8.82 13.27 7.06
CA SER A 282 10.14 12.70 7.35
C SER A 282 10.81 13.37 8.55
N VAL A 283 10.78 14.71 8.60
CA VAL A 283 11.32 15.47 9.73
C VAL A 283 10.48 15.27 10.99
N LEU A 284 9.15 15.25 10.84
CA LEU A 284 8.23 15.13 11.97
C LEU A 284 8.42 13.79 12.71
N GLY A 285 8.50 12.67 11.98
CA GLY A 285 8.47 11.39 12.67
C GLY A 285 9.09 10.20 11.96
N GLN A 286 10.02 10.38 11.00
CA GLN A 286 10.66 9.25 10.32
C GLN A 286 12.19 9.34 10.27
N PHE A 287 12.77 10.55 10.20
CA PHE A 287 14.21 10.73 10.00
C PHE A 287 15.00 10.45 11.28
N GLY A 288 16.15 9.78 11.16
CA GLY A 288 16.98 9.39 12.28
C GLY A 288 16.24 8.38 13.22
N MET A 289 16.23 8.69 14.50
CA MET A 289 15.52 7.89 15.52
C MET A 289 14.05 8.34 15.63
N MET A 290 13.27 8.24 14.54
CA MET A 290 11.82 8.54 14.47
C MET A 290 11.48 10.06 14.49
N GLY A 291 12.38 10.92 14.03
CA GLY A 291 12.16 12.35 13.86
C GLY A 291 11.91 13.11 15.18
N ARG A 292 11.26 14.27 15.06
CA ARG A 292 10.95 15.13 16.23
C ARG A 292 10.01 14.44 17.23
N ILE A 293 9.05 13.65 16.73
CA ILE A 293 8.12 12.90 17.59
C ILE A 293 8.90 11.88 18.43
N GLY A 294 9.77 11.08 17.79
CA GLY A 294 10.64 10.14 18.52
C GLY A 294 11.55 10.83 19.51
N GLU A 295 12.12 11.97 19.14
CA GLU A 295 12.98 12.76 20.02
C GLU A 295 12.25 13.21 21.29
N VAL A 296 11.04 13.76 21.16
CA VAL A 296 10.33 14.33 22.34
C VAL A 296 9.64 13.27 23.19
N VAL A 297 9.11 12.20 22.60
CA VAL A 297 8.34 11.19 23.33
C VAL A 297 9.23 10.04 23.84
N ARG A 298 10.16 9.57 23.02
CA ARG A 298 11.02 8.42 23.32
C ARG A 298 12.36 8.86 23.92
N GLU A 299 13.17 9.62 23.17
CA GLU A 299 14.57 9.88 23.58
C GLU A 299 14.65 10.80 24.80
N LYS A 300 13.98 11.96 24.77
CA LYS A 300 14.05 12.93 25.86
C LYS A 300 13.17 12.58 27.07
N SER A 301 12.04 11.92 26.82
CA SER A 301 11.07 11.67 27.89
C SER A 301 11.00 10.23 28.37
N GLY A 302 11.55 9.26 27.61
CA GLY A 302 11.56 7.84 27.98
C GLY A 302 10.16 7.23 28.11
N LEU A 303 9.14 7.77 27.39
CA LEU A 303 7.75 7.37 27.60
C LEU A 303 7.32 6.23 26.69
N ALA A 304 7.93 6.10 25.49
CA ALA A 304 7.50 5.21 24.44
C ALA A 304 8.60 4.26 24.00
N TYR A 305 8.22 3.04 23.65
CA TYR A 305 9.09 2.11 22.95
C TYR A 305 9.26 2.52 21.47
N TYR A 306 8.18 2.97 20.86
CA TYR A 306 8.18 3.59 19.55
C TYR A 306 7.27 4.83 19.55
N ALA A 307 7.63 5.82 18.75
CA ALA A 307 6.80 6.98 18.46
C ALA A 307 7.25 7.56 17.11
N SER A 308 6.38 7.55 16.13
CA SER A 308 6.71 7.95 14.75
C SER A 308 5.52 8.64 14.10
N SER A 309 5.72 9.28 12.94
CA SER A 309 4.63 9.73 12.11
C SER A 309 4.64 9.05 10.75
N SER A 310 3.46 8.84 10.18
CA SER A 310 3.27 8.29 8.86
C SER A 310 2.26 9.12 8.06
N MET A 311 2.34 9.00 6.74
CA MET A 311 1.43 9.67 5.82
C MET A 311 0.97 8.65 4.77
N GLY A 312 -0.30 8.27 4.85
CA GLY A 312 -0.97 7.44 3.86
C GLY A 312 -1.46 8.32 2.71
N ALA A 313 -0.83 8.25 1.54
CA ALA A 313 -1.27 8.99 0.37
C ALA A 313 -1.56 8.03 -0.79
N GLY A 314 -2.79 8.02 -1.26
CA GLY A 314 -3.27 7.12 -2.30
C GLY A 314 -4.01 7.83 -3.43
N ILE A 315 -4.88 7.09 -4.10
CA ILE A 315 -5.83 7.63 -5.10
C ILE A 315 -6.75 8.66 -4.44
N GLY A 316 -7.19 8.37 -3.20
CA GLY A 316 -7.85 9.35 -2.34
C GLY A 316 -6.90 9.93 -1.29
N PRO A 317 -7.36 10.91 -0.50
CA PRO A 317 -6.60 11.43 0.63
C PRO A 317 -6.44 10.35 1.70
N GLY A 318 -5.23 10.15 2.19
CA GLY A 318 -4.96 9.25 3.31
C GLY A 318 -4.87 9.99 4.65
N SER A 319 -4.50 9.30 5.71
CA SER A 319 -4.19 9.91 7.00
C SER A 319 -2.78 10.53 7.00
N TRP A 320 -2.61 11.58 7.79
CA TRP A 320 -1.31 12.02 8.28
C TRP A 320 -1.35 11.89 9.80
N GLU A 321 -0.62 10.93 10.34
CA GLU A 321 -0.83 10.45 11.70
C GLU A 321 0.48 10.24 12.46
N VAL A 322 0.38 10.29 13.79
CA VAL A 322 1.42 9.94 14.74
C VAL A 322 0.96 8.70 15.49
N ASN A 323 1.84 7.70 15.55
CA ASN A 323 1.62 6.45 16.24
C ASN A 323 2.63 6.30 17.37
N ALA A 324 2.20 5.85 18.55
CA ALA A 324 3.10 5.56 19.67
C ALA A 324 2.55 4.46 20.58
N GLY A 325 3.48 3.64 21.11
CA GLY A 325 3.20 2.64 22.13
C GLY A 325 3.85 3.05 23.46
N VAL A 326 3.04 3.19 24.51
CA VAL A 326 3.46 3.75 25.80
C VAL A 326 2.98 2.91 26.98
N ASN A 327 3.63 3.04 28.13
CA ASN A 327 3.04 2.55 29.37
C ASN A 327 1.73 3.31 29.64
N PRO A 328 0.63 2.64 30.05
CA PRO A 328 -0.67 3.27 30.29
C PRO A 328 -0.62 4.51 31.23
N LYS A 329 0.23 4.49 32.22
CA LYS A 329 0.46 5.62 33.16
C LYS A 329 1.01 6.86 32.46
N ASN A 330 1.64 6.70 31.32
CA ASN A 330 2.28 7.77 30.54
C ASN A 330 1.43 8.28 29.39
N LEU A 331 0.28 7.64 29.11
CA LEU A 331 -0.54 7.91 27.92
C LEU A 331 -0.89 9.41 27.77
N LYS A 332 -1.43 10.02 28.84
CA LYS A 332 -1.77 11.45 28.81
C LYS A 332 -0.56 12.33 28.51
N LYS A 333 0.57 12.07 29.18
CA LYS A 333 1.80 12.85 28.98
C LYS A 333 2.35 12.72 27.56
N ALA A 334 2.26 11.53 26.96
CA ALA A 334 2.68 11.31 25.57
C ALA A 334 1.78 12.09 24.59
N ILE A 335 0.46 12.06 24.79
CA ILE A 335 -0.50 12.84 23.98
C ILE A 335 -0.16 14.33 24.07
N ASP A 336 0.00 14.88 25.28
CA ASP A 336 0.31 16.30 25.50
C ASP A 336 1.63 16.72 24.80
N LEU A 337 2.65 15.84 24.79
CA LEU A 337 3.92 16.10 24.09
C LEU A 337 3.76 16.06 22.57
N ILE A 338 2.98 15.13 22.03
CA ILE A 338 2.71 15.03 20.60
C ILE A 338 1.92 16.26 20.13
N GLU A 339 0.83 16.63 20.82
CA GLU A 339 0.04 17.82 20.52
C GLU A 339 0.93 19.07 20.52
N LYS A 340 1.78 19.22 21.52
CA LYS A 340 2.74 20.36 21.60
C LYS A 340 3.71 20.38 20.43
N GLU A 341 4.21 19.22 19.98
CA GLU A 341 5.11 19.15 18.84
C GLU A 341 4.39 19.44 17.52
N LEU A 342 3.13 19.01 17.36
CA LEU A 342 2.31 19.36 16.21
C LEU A 342 2.06 20.87 16.14
N HIS A 343 1.73 21.52 17.28
CA HIS A 343 1.63 22.98 17.35
C HIS A 343 2.94 23.68 16.96
N ARG A 344 4.09 23.17 17.46
CA ARG A 344 5.40 23.71 17.08
C ARG A 344 5.67 23.55 15.58
N PHE A 345 5.33 22.39 15.02
CA PHE A 345 5.56 22.06 13.62
C PHE A 345 4.78 22.99 12.68
N VAL A 346 3.52 23.27 12.94
CA VAL A 346 2.70 24.18 12.13
C VAL A 346 3.02 25.67 12.38
N LYS A 347 3.61 26.00 13.54
CA LYS A 347 4.04 27.36 13.84
C LYS A 347 5.38 27.69 13.19
N ASP A 348 6.39 26.85 13.40
CA ASP A 348 7.79 27.14 13.12
C ASP A 348 8.29 26.46 11.82
N GLY A 349 7.61 25.40 11.37
CA GLY A 349 8.02 24.57 10.23
C GLY A 349 9.30 23.78 10.52
N VAL A 350 10.05 23.50 9.46
CA VAL A 350 11.33 22.76 9.52
C VAL A 350 12.51 23.73 9.46
N THR A 351 13.63 23.38 10.09
CA THR A 351 14.88 24.14 9.97
C THR A 351 15.53 23.89 8.61
N LYS A 352 16.50 24.75 8.21
CA LYS A 352 17.27 24.57 6.97
C LYS A 352 18.00 23.22 6.97
N LYS A 353 18.57 22.84 8.11
CA LYS A 353 19.31 21.58 8.24
C LYS A 353 18.39 20.36 8.10
N GLU A 354 17.27 20.34 8.81
CA GLU A 354 16.29 19.23 8.74
C GLU A 354 15.78 19.02 7.32
N LEU A 355 15.42 20.11 6.60
CA LEU A 355 14.96 20.00 5.22
C LEU A 355 16.08 19.46 4.31
N SER A 356 17.30 19.99 4.44
CA SER A 356 18.45 19.54 3.65
C SER A 356 18.76 18.06 3.87
N ASP A 357 18.74 17.61 5.13
CA ASP A 357 18.99 16.21 5.50
C ASP A 357 17.86 15.28 4.95
N SER A 358 16.61 15.72 5.07
CA SER A 358 15.47 14.98 4.52
C SER A 358 15.53 14.88 2.99
N GLN A 359 15.84 15.99 2.30
CA GLN A 359 16.03 16.00 0.83
C GLN A 359 17.16 15.06 0.41
N ALA A 360 18.30 15.10 1.08
CA ALA A 360 19.43 14.20 0.80
C ALA A 360 19.04 12.73 1.00
N ASN A 361 18.30 12.43 2.06
CA ASN A 361 17.79 11.09 2.33
C ASN A 361 16.84 10.60 1.22
N PHE A 362 15.86 11.42 0.81
CA PHE A 362 14.90 11.06 -0.24
C PHE A 362 15.57 10.78 -1.57
N ILE A 363 16.55 11.62 -1.95
CA ILE A 363 17.32 11.43 -3.18
C ILE A 363 18.23 10.20 -3.08
N GLY A 364 18.91 10.04 -1.93
CA GLY A 364 19.87 8.96 -1.73
C GLY A 364 19.24 7.55 -1.65
N ARG A 365 18.02 7.43 -1.11
CA ARG A 365 17.34 6.14 -1.03
C ARG A 365 16.64 5.69 -2.32
N LEU A 366 16.42 6.61 -3.29
CA LEU A 366 15.76 6.26 -4.55
C LEU A 366 16.49 5.15 -5.32
N PRO A 367 17.82 5.19 -5.54
CA PRO A 367 18.51 4.09 -6.20
C PRO A 367 18.34 2.73 -5.49
N LEU A 368 18.30 2.73 -4.15
CA LEU A 368 18.11 1.52 -3.36
C LEU A 368 16.71 0.91 -3.58
N SER A 369 15.67 1.76 -3.73
CA SER A 369 14.31 1.29 -4.02
C SER A 369 14.17 0.70 -5.43
N LEU A 370 15.08 1.02 -6.34
CA LEU A 370 15.10 0.57 -7.74
C LEU A 370 16.16 -0.51 -8.01
N GLU A 371 16.83 -1.02 -6.99
CA GLU A 371 17.90 -2.01 -7.12
C GLU A 371 17.41 -3.35 -7.66
N SER A 372 16.23 -3.79 -7.24
CA SER A 372 15.65 -5.06 -7.65
C SER A 372 14.60 -4.91 -8.76
N ASN A 373 14.40 -5.98 -9.55
CA ASN A 373 13.32 -6.04 -10.54
C ASN A 373 11.95 -5.75 -9.89
N GLY A 374 11.69 -6.26 -8.68
CA GLY A 374 10.46 -6.00 -7.93
C GLY A 374 10.30 -4.52 -7.52
N GLY A 375 11.38 -3.86 -7.13
CA GLY A 375 11.39 -2.42 -6.83
C GLY A 375 11.04 -1.59 -8.07
N VAL A 376 11.61 -1.95 -9.23
CA VAL A 376 11.27 -1.28 -10.50
C VAL A 376 9.82 -1.57 -10.90
N VAL A 377 9.31 -2.81 -10.76
CA VAL A 377 7.88 -3.13 -10.97
C VAL A 377 7.00 -2.21 -10.13
N SER A 378 7.28 -2.07 -8.85
CA SER A 378 6.52 -1.18 -7.95
C SER A 378 6.57 0.28 -8.39
N ALA A 379 7.72 0.73 -8.89
CA ALA A 379 7.91 2.06 -9.43
C ALA A 379 7.05 2.29 -10.70
N LEU A 380 7.05 1.35 -11.64
CA LEU A 380 6.24 1.42 -12.85
C LEU A 380 4.74 1.44 -12.54
N LEU A 381 4.29 0.59 -11.63
CA LEU A 381 2.89 0.57 -11.18
C LEU A 381 2.50 1.88 -10.48
N SER A 382 3.41 2.49 -9.71
CA SER A 382 3.19 3.79 -9.07
C SER A 382 3.02 4.91 -10.08
N ILE A 383 3.86 4.95 -11.13
CA ILE A 383 3.76 5.92 -12.24
C ILE A 383 2.37 5.86 -12.88
N GLU A 384 1.91 4.66 -13.22
CA GLU A 384 0.62 4.46 -13.89
C GLU A 384 -0.56 4.72 -12.95
N ARG A 385 -0.50 4.19 -11.72
CA ARG A 385 -1.60 4.32 -10.73
C ARG A 385 -1.90 5.76 -10.36
N TYR A 386 -0.88 6.59 -10.26
CA TYR A 386 -0.99 7.97 -9.78
C TYR A 386 -0.79 9.01 -10.90
N GLU A 387 -0.72 8.56 -12.17
CA GLU A 387 -0.58 9.43 -13.35
C GLU A 387 0.62 10.39 -13.26
N LEU A 388 1.77 9.89 -12.78
CA LEU A 388 2.94 10.72 -12.48
C LEU A 388 3.77 11.11 -13.72
N GLY A 389 3.54 10.46 -14.87
CA GLY A 389 4.33 10.57 -16.09
C GLY A 389 5.54 9.62 -16.10
N LEU A 390 5.89 9.11 -17.28
CA LEU A 390 7.00 8.15 -17.43
C LEU A 390 8.36 8.74 -17.04
N ASP A 391 8.51 10.06 -17.10
CA ASP A 391 9.72 10.82 -16.74
C ASP A 391 9.81 11.15 -15.23
N TYR A 392 8.87 10.64 -14.41
CA TYR A 392 8.78 10.99 -12.99
C TYR A 392 10.09 10.79 -12.22
N TYR A 393 10.75 9.65 -12.40
CA TYR A 393 11.98 9.34 -11.68
C TYR A 393 13.18 10.16 -12.17
N HIS A 394 13.20 10.60 -13.42
CA HIS A 394 14.20 11.54 -13.92
C HIS A 394 14.06 12.92 -13.26
N ARG A 395 12.83 13.37 -13.05
CA ARG A 395 12.53 14.66 -12.40
C ARG A 395 12.59 14.61 -10.87
N TYR A 396 12.61 13.40 -10.29
CA TYR A 396 12.42 13.21 -8.84
C TYR A 396 13.39 14.01 -7.99
N ALA A 397 14.70 13.93 -8.28
CA ALA A 397 15.72 14.64 -7.51
C ALA A 397 15.53 16.17 -7.56
N ASP A 398 15.14 16.70 -8.70
CA ASP A 398 14.90 18.15 -8.86
C ASP A 398 13.58 18.57 -8.19
N MET A 399 12.56 17.74 -8.24
CA MET A 399 11.31 17.95 -7.50
C MET A 399 11.58 18.03 -5.99
N VAL A 400 12.37 17.10 -5.47
CA VAL A 400 12.75 17.08 -4.05
C VAL A 400 13.57 18.34 -3.68
N ARG A 401 14.58 18.72 -4.47
CA ARG A 401 15.43 19.89 -4.21
C ARG A 401 14.69 21.22 -4.29
N LYS A 402 13.66 21.31 -5.11
CA LYS A 402 12.85 22.55 -5.28
C LYS A 402 11.98 22.86 -4.08
N VAL A 403 11.66 21.88 -3.24
CA VAL A 403 10.82 22.10 -2.06
C VAL A 403 11.55 23.03 -1.08
N THR A 404 10.91 24.12 -0.72
CA THR A 404 11.39 25.09 0.24
C THR A 404 10.83 24.86 1.65
N ARG A 405 11.44 25.50 2.65
CA ARG A 405 10.89 25.53 4.01
C ARG A 405 9.49 26.16 4.07
N GLY A 406 9.25 27.15 3.21
CA GLY A 406 7.95 27.79 3.05
C GLY A 406 6.90 26.81 2.58
N ASP A 407 7.20 25.99 1.55
CA ASP A 407 6.28 24.99 1.01
C ASP A 407 5.91 23.94 2.07
N VAL A 408 6.90 23.48 2.87
CA VAL A 408 6.65 22.54 3.97
C VAL A 408 5.76 23.17 5.05
N LEU A 409 6.02 24.42 5.43
CA LEU A 409 5.23 25.12 6.44
C LEU A 409 3.80 25.40 5.97
N GLU A 410 3.62 25.86 4.74
CA GLU A 410 2.31 26.09 4.13
C GLU A 410 1.50 24.80 4.06
N THR A 411 2.14 23.72 3.58
CA THR A 411 1.51 22.40 3.52
C THR A 411 1.15 21.88 4.92
N ALA A 412 2.05 22.01 5.89
CA ALA A 412 1.77 21.64 7.26
C ALA A 412 0.53 22.38 7.80
N ARG A 413 0.45 23.69 7.61
CA ARG A 413 -0.70 24.52 8.04
C ARG A 413 -2.01 24.20 7.32
N LYS A 414 -1.92 23.73 6.08
CA LYS A 414 -3.07 23.33 5.28
C LYS A 414 -3.71 22.01 5.77
N PHE A 415 -2.89 21.07 6.17
CA PHE A 415 -3.35 19.71 6.50
C PHE A 415 -3.33 19.39 8.00
N ILE A 416 -2.43 19.99 8.77
CA ILE A 416 -2.32 19.77 10.21
C ILE A 416 -3.00 20.91 10.95
N ASP A 417 -4.12 20.62 11.62
CA ASP A 417 -4.77 21.53 12.55
C ASP A 417 -4.74 20.92 13.96
N PRO A 418 -3.80 21.34 14.81
CA PRO A 418 -3.63 20.73 16.13
C PRO A 418 -4.84 20.92 17.08
N ASP A 419 -5.78 21.81 16.75
CA ASP A 419 -7.00 22.03 17.53
C ASP A 419 -8.17 21.16 17.02
N ARG A 420 -7.99 20.44 15.92
CA ARG A 420 -9.00 19.57 15.29
C ARG A 420 -8.45 18.19 14.92
N LEU A 421 -7.94 17.49 15.90
CA LEU A 421 -7.32 16.16 15.75
C LEU A 421 -8.33 15.04 15.99
N VAL A 422 -8.10 13.92 15.34
CA VAL A 422 -8.63 12.63 15.78
C VAL A 422 -7.58 11.95 16.65
N ILE A 423 -7.97 11.55 17.86
CA ILE A 423 -7.11 10.90 18.84
C ILE A 423 -7.78 9.61 19.25
N SER A 424 -7.18 8.52 18.87
CA SER A 424 -7.61 7.16 19.24
C SER A 424 -6.57 6.51 20.12
N THR A 425 -7.02 5.82 21.13
CA THR A 425 -6.15 5.08 22.05
C THR A 425 -6.76 3.71 22.35
N ALA A 426 -5.93 2.71 22.56
CA ALA A 426 -6.38 1.41 23.06
C ALA A 426 -5.43 0.90 24.15
N GLY A 427 -5.99 0.27 25.18
CA GLY A 427 -5.23 -0.24 26.33
C GLY A 427 -6.11 -0.46 27.54
N PRO A 428 -5.54 -0.70 28.73
CA PRO A 428 -6.28 -0.92 29.96
C PRO A 428 -7.00 0.33 30.44
#